data_7fad6b8767f005c96d9e75e1fc7154e0
#
_entry.id   7fad6b8767f005c96d9e75e1fc7154e0
#
_cell.length_a   1.000
_cell.length_b   1.000
_cell.length_c   1.000
_cell.angle_alpha   90.00
_cell.angle_beta   90.00
_cell.angle_gamma   90.00
#
_symmetry.space_group_name_H-M   'P 1'
#
loop_
_entity.id
_entity.type
_entity.pdbx_description
1 polymer ?
#
loop_
_entity_poly.entity_id
_entity_poly.type
_entity_poly.pdbx_seq_one_letter_code
_entity_poly.pdbx_strand_id
1 'polypeptide(L)'
;MLDALGVIRIEPKAGLDSHAIAGDKIPWSYTWPHVPFGELEVRLKHYLQSEAQEPRYAEMWLRVWQELVPQDVTAYLRHQLRIHQFPDFFLVELARLLMPYDSRYSLGHWRYACWAAVRSMASISLQYPGNVEMLRSTLGSELPRRLRLTQGSLEGKLCFSPSHSLPDCALTSVFCGIATSLGDRYWMSPPSLELF
;
A
#
# COMPACT_ATOMS: atom_id res chain seq x y z
N MET A 1 9.06 -13.86 -5.90
CA MET A 1 9.95 -14.17 -4.75
C MET A 1 9.79 -15.61 -4.28
N LEU A 2 8.65 -16.05 -3.73
CA LEU A 2 8.49 -17.46 -3.25
C LEU A 2 8.68 -18.50 -4.36
N ASP A 3 8.28 -18.21 -5.60
CA ASP A 3 8.53 -19.04 -6.76
C ASP A 3 10.02 -19.08 -7.13
N ALA A 4 10.69 -17.92 -7.08
CA ALA A 4 12.14 -17.83 -7.31
C ALA A 4 12.97 -18.57 -6.23
N LEU A 5 12.43 -18.73 -5.02
CA LEU A 5 13.03 -19.52 -3.94
C LEU A 5 12.66 -21.01 -4.03
N GLY A 6 11.85 -21.40 -5.01
CA GLY A 6 11.38 -22.77 -5.15
C GLY A 6 10.45 -23.26 -4.02
N VAL A 7 9.86 -22.33 -3.25
CA VAL A 7 8.94 -22.65 -2.13
C VAL A 7 7.53 -22.97 -2.63
N ILE A 8 7.12 -22.24 -3.65
CA ILE A 8 5.86 -22.47 -4.36
C ILE A 8 6.16 -22.69 -5.85
N ARG A 9 5.29 -23.39 -6.53
CA ARG A 9 5.25 -23.47 -7.98
C ARG A 9 3.94 -22.89 -8.48
N ILE A 10 4.03 -21.89 -9.33
CA ILE A 10 2.87 -21.36 -10.05
C ILE A 10 2.52 -22.36 -11.16
N GLU A 11 1.29 -22.86 -11.14
CA GLU A 11 0.81 -23.78 -12.17
C GLU A 11 0.21 -22.98 -13.33
N PRO A 12 0.85 -23.01 -14.52
CA PRO A 12 0.26 -22.33 -15.67
C PRO A 12 -1.04 -23.05 -16.06
N LYS A 13 -2.18 -22.39 -15.90
CA LYS A 13 -3.42 -22.87 -16.54
C LYS A 13 -3.27 -22.72 -18.03
N ALA A 14 -3.26 -23.83 -18.75
CA ALA A 14 -3.38 -23.83 -20.21
C ALA A 14 -4.66 -23.06 -20.61
N GLY A 15 -4.50 -21.91 -21.29
CA GLY A 15 -5.61 -21.20 -21.92
C GLY A 15 -6.14 -19.93 -21.22
N LEU A 16 -5.41 -19.37 -20.27
CA LEU A 16 -5.77 -18.05 -19.72
C LEU A 16 -4.87 -16.97 -20.33
N ASP A 17 -5.52 -16.04 -21.04
CA ASP A 17 -4.88 -14.81 -21.50
C ASP A 17 -4.28 -14.05 -20.30
N SER A 18 -3.02 -13.62 -20.44
CA SER A 18 -2.18 -13.04 -19.39
C SER A 18 -2.70 -11.73 -18.76
N HIS A 19 -3.83 -11.20 -19.19
CA HIS A 19 -4.37 -9.91 -18.76
C HIS A 19 -5.53 -9.97 -17.74
N ALA A 20 -5.96 -11.15 -17.31
CA ALA A 20 -7.19 -11.31 -16.53
C ALA A 20 -7.03 -12.01 -15.17
N ILE A 21 -5.82 -12.15 -14.64
CA ILE A 21 -5.61 -12.89 -13.38
C ILE A 21 -5.61 -11.90 -12.21
N ALA A 22 -6.76 -11.77 -11.54
CA ALA A 22 -6.78 -11.25 -10.18
C ALA A 22 -5.91 -12.16 -9.29
N GLY A 23 -4.99 -11.59 -8.50
CA GLY A 23 -3.95 -12.31 -7.73
C GLY A 23 -4.44 -13.49 -6.90
N ASP A 24 -5.70 -13.49 -6.45
CA ASP A 24 -6.33 -14.55 -5.65
C ASP A 24 -6.66 -15.84 -6.43
N LYS A 25 -6.49 -15.84 -7.77
CA LYS A 25 -6.90 -16.97 -8.63
C LYS A 25 -5.74 -17.66 -9.34
N ILE A 26 -4.51 -17.26 -9.07
CA ILE A 26 -3.35 -17.96 -9.62
C ILE A 26 -3.20 -19.29 -8.88
N PRO A 27 -3.38 -20.45 -9.56
CA PRO A 27 -3.16 -21.72 -8.91
C PRO A 27 -1.67 -21.89 -8.60
N TRP A 28 -1.37 -22.23 -7.38
CA TRP A 28 -0.03 -22.53 -6.92
C TRP A 28 -0.02 -23.81 -6.10
N SER A 29 1.10 -24.50 -6.12
CA SER A 29 1.36 -25.66 -5.28
C SER A 29 2.59 -25.42 -4.40
N TYR A 30 2.53 -25.98 -3.20
CA TYR A 30 3.62 -25.96 -2.26
C TYR A 30 4.65 -27.03 -2.62
N THR A 31 5.90 -26.62 -2.85
CA THR A 31 6.93 -27.51 -3.37
C THR A 31 7.73 -28.23 -2.28
N TRP A 32 7.58 -27.83 -1.02
CA TRP A 32 8.27 -28.43 0.13
C TRP A 32 7.31 -29.20 1.06
N PRO A 33 6.60 -30.21 0.60
CA PRO A 33 5.55 -30.87 1.37
C PRO A 33 6.06 -31.60 2.61
N HIS A 34 7.37 -31.83 2.71
CA HIS A 34 7.99 -32.54 3.84
C HIS A 34 8.56 -31.58 4.90
N VAL A 35 8.52 -30.27 4.69
CA VAL A 35 9.00 -29.29 5.67
C VAL A 35 7.82 -28.83 6.52
N PRO A 36 7.86 -29.04 7.84
CA PRO A 36 6.82 -28.53 8.74
C PRO A 36 6.68 -27.01 8.60
N PHE A 37 5.46 -26.49 8.64
CA PHE A 37 5.17 -25.07 8.45
C PHE A 37 6.02 -24.15 9.36
N GLY A 38 6.19 -24.51 10.63
CA GLY A 38 7.01 -23.74 11.56
C GLY A 38 8.50 -23.69 11.18
N GLU A 39 9.04 -24.78 10.62
CA GLU A 39 10.42 -24.78 10.12
C GLU A 39 10.57 -23.91 8.88
N LEU A 40 9.57 -23.94 7.98
CA LEU A 40 9.54 -23.06 6.81
C LEU A 40 9.51 -21.59 7.22
N GLU A 41 8.66 -21.23 8.18
CA GLU A 41 8.58 -19.86 8.68
C GLU A 41 9.92 -19.37 9.21
N VAL A 42 10.61 -20.17 10.01
CA VAL A 42 11.93 -19.86 10.53
C VAL A 42 12.96 -19.68 9.40
N ARG A 43 12.98 -20.59 8.42
CA ARG A 43 13.90 -20.50 7.28
C ARG A 43 13.64 -19.27 6.42
N LEU A 44 12.36 -18.95 6.12
CA LEU A 44 11.99 -17.76 5.37
C LEU A 44 12.35 -16.47 6.11
N LYS A 45 12.08 -16.45 7.40
CA LYS A 45 12.45 -15.31 8.25
C LYS A 45 13.96 -15.09 8.27
N HIS A 46 14.73 -16.15 8.46
CA HIS A 46 16.19 -16.08 8.44
C HIS A 46 16.69 -15.58 7.07
N TYR A 47 16.19 -16.14 5.97
CA TYR A 47 16.53 -15.67 4.63
C TYR A 47 16.22 -14.19 4.42
N LEU A 48 15.04 -13.74 4.81
CA LEU A 48 14.64 -12.33 4.68
C LEU A 48 15.49 -11.39 5.54
N GLN A 49 15.94 -11.84 6.70
CA GLN A 49 16.74 -11.04 7.62
C GLN A 49 18.25 -11.01 7.30
N SER A 50 18.72 -11.94 6.50
CA SER A 50 20.15 -12.07 6.15
C SER A 50 20.38 -11.83 4.66
N GLU A 51 20.06 -12.83 3.84
CA GLU A 51 20.42 -12.82 2.43
C GLU A 51 19.64 -11.77 1.61
N ALA A 52 18.35 -11.60 1.91
CA ALA A 52 17.51 -10.66 1.17
C ALA A 52 17.79 -9.18 1.49
N GLN A 53 18.57 -8.90 2.54
CA GLN A 53 18.99 -7.53 2.89
C GLN A 53 20.33 -7.13 2.22
N GLU A 54 20.93 -8.00 1.43
CA GLU A 54 22.13 -7.63 0.69
C GLU A 54 21.86 -6.46 -0.28
N PRO A 55 22.82 -5.53 -0.46
CA PRO A 55 22.63 -4.34 -1.32
C PRO A 55 22.21 -4.64 -2.76
N ARG A 56 22.55 -5.84 -3.27
CA ARG A 56 22.12 -6.27 -4.61
C ARG A 56 20.60 -6.37 -4.79
N TYR A 57 19.84 -6.46 -3.70
CA TYR A 57 18.38 -6.54 -3.71
C TYR A 57 17.69 -5.21 -3.46
N ALA A 58 18.43 -4.12 -3.21
CA ALA A 58 17.89 -2.81 -2.87
C ALA A 58 16.89 -2.29 -3.91
N GLU A 59 17.20 -2.41 -5.21
CA GLU A 59 16.26 -2.02 -6.28
C GLU A 59 14.98 -2.86 -6.29
N MET A 60 15.09 -4.16 -6.01
CA MET A 60 13.92 -5.04 -5.91
C MET A 60 13.03 -4.61 -4.74
N TRP A 61 13.62 -4.33 -3.57
CA TRP A 61 12.88 -3.86 -2.41
C TRP A 61 12.25 -2.50 -2.63
N LEU A 62 12.93 -1.59 -3.32
CA LEU A 62 12.34 -0.30 -3.69
C LEU A 62 11.09 -0.49 -4.57
N ARG A 63 11.12 -1.38 -5.55
CA ARG A 63 9.94 -1.69 -6.38
C ARG A 63 8.80 -2.27 -5.55
N VAL A 64 9.09 -3.22 -4.66
CA VAL A 64 8.09 -3.77 -3.75
C VAL A 64 7.47 -2.67 -2.89
N TRP A 65 8.28 -1.75 -2.36
CA TRP A 65 7.79 -0.62 -1.60
C TRP A 65 6.85 0.27 -2.42
N GLN A 66 7.26 0.60 -3.64
CA GLN A 66 6.46 1.42 -4.57
C GLN A 66 5.13 0.74 -4.96
N GLU A 67 5.06 -0.58 -4.93
CA GLU A 67 3.82 -1.34 -5.18
C GLU A 67 2.93 -1.46 -3.93
N LEU A 68 3.52 -1.56 -2.75
CA LEU A 68 2.78 -1.68 -1.50
C LEU A 68 2.08 -0.37 -1.11
N VAL A 69 2.75 0.78 -1.25
CA VAL A 69 2.18 2.07 -0.84
C VAL A 69 0.84 2.38 -1.51
N PRO A 70 0.64 2.23 -2.83
CA PRO A 70 -0.66 2.43 -3.45
C PRO A 70 -1.77 1.52 -2.89
N GLN A 71 -1.43 0.28 -2.54
CA GLN A 71 -2.39 -0.67 -1.95
C GLN A 71 -2.79 -0.23 -0.55
N ASP A 72 -1.84 0.15 0.30
CA ASP A 72 -2.08 0.64 1.65
C ASP A 72 -2.85 1.97 1.65
N VAL A 73 -2.55 2.88 0.71
CA VAL A 73 -3.30 4.13 0.52
C VAL A 73 -4.75 3.84 0.13
N THR A 74 -4.96 2.90 -0.79
CA THR A 74 -6.31 2.51 -1.24
C THR A 74 -7.11 1.87 -0.10
N ALA A 75 -6.49 0.99 0.67
CA ALA A 75 -7.12 0.38 1.85
C ALA A 75 -7.49 1.45 2.90
N TYR A 76 -6.60 2.42 3.12
CA TYR A 76 -6.86 3.53 4.05
C TYR A 76 -7.99 4.44 3.58
N LEU A 77 -8.02 4.85 2.31
CA LEU A 77 -9.14 5.65 1.77
C LEU A 77 -10.46 4.90 1.89
N ARG A 78 -10.49 3.59 1.54
CA ARG A 78 -11.68 2.77 1.70
C ARG A 78 -12.18 2.75 3.15
N HIS A 79 -11.28 2.63 4.10
CA HIS A 79 -11.62 2.70 5.53
C HIS A 79 -12.22 4.06 5.89
N GLN A 80 -11.61 5.17 5.47
CA GLN A 80 -12.13 6.51 5.73
C GLN A 80 -13.51 6.74 5.09
N LEU A 81 -13.72 6.28 3.86
CA LEU A 81 -15.02 6.35 3.20
C LEU A 81 -16.10 5.59 4.00
N ARG A 82 -15.78 4.41 4.49
CA ARG A 82 -16.71 3.58 5.29
C ARG A 82 -17.08 4.22 6.64
N ILE A 83 -16.13 4.87 7.31
CA ILE A 83 -16.41 5.63 8.56
C ILE A 83 -17.52 6.68 8.33
N HIS A 84 -17.49 7.32 7.16
CA HIS A 84 -18.47 8.36 6.79
C HIS A 84 -19.63 7.84 5.93
N GLN A 85 -19.78 6.51 5.81
CA GLN A 85 -20.82 5.84 5.03
C GLN A 85 -20.84 6.22 3.54
N PHE A 86 -19.68 6.58 2.99
CA PHE A 86 -19.54 6.81 1.56
C PHE A 86 -19.26 5.51 0.81
N PRO A 87 -19.83 5.32 -0.40
CA PRO A 87 -19.63 4.11 -1.20
C PRO A 87 -18.24 4.00 -1.80
N ASP A 88 -17.79 2.77 -2.02
CA ASP A 88 -16.45 2.43 -2.52
C ASP A 88 -16.16 2.95 -3.95
N PHE A 89 -17.18 3.34 -4.74
CA PHE A 89 -16.95 3.85 -6.09
C PHE A 89 -16.11 5.15 -6.12
N PHE A 90 -16.04 5.89 -5.03
CA PHE A 90 -15.14 7.06 -4.91
C PHE A 90 -13.65 6.70 -4.97
N LEU A 91 -13.27 5.44 -4.79
CA LEU A 91 -11.88 4.98 -4.93
C LEU A 91 -11.31 5.23 -6.35
N VAL A 92 -12.17 5.37 -7.35
CA VAL A 92 -11.76 5.71 -8.73
C VAL A 92 -10.99 7.04 -8.78
N GLU A 93 -11.34 8.01 -7.95
CA GLU A 93 -10.65 9.30 -7.92
C GLU A 93 -9.21 9.17 -7.38
N LEU A 94 -9.01 8.28 -6.40
CA LEU A 94 -7.66 7.96 -5.91
C LEU A 94 -6.85 7.19 -6.96
N ALA A 95 -7.46 6.20 -7.63
CA ALA A 95 -6.77 5.41 -8.65
C ALA A 95 -6.17 6.27 -9.77
N ARG A 96 -6.86 7.34 -10.18
CA ARG A 96 -6.37 8.31 -11.17
C ARG A 96 -5.12 9.07 -10.70
N LEU A 97 -4.98 9.30 -9.40
CA LEU A 97 -3.83 10.00 -8.81
C LEU A 97 -2.66 9.06 -8.53
N LEU A 98 -2.95 7.77 -8.30
CA LEU A 98 -1.91 6.77 -8.04
C LEU A 98 -1.30 6.18 -9.32
N MET A 99 -1.79 6.55 -10.50
CA MET A 99 -1.24 6.10 -11.77
C MET A 99 -0.83 7.28 -12.66
N PRO A 100 0.48 7.57 -12.81
CA PRO A 100 1.62 6.90 -12.17
C PRO A 100 1.75 7.27 -10.67
N TYR A 101 2.19 6.32 -9.84
CA TYR A 101 2.46 6.59 -8.44
C TYR A 101 3.56 7.64 -8.27
N ASP A 102 3.24 8.70 -7.54
CA ASP A 102 4.19 9.76 -7.23
C ASP A 102 4.97 9.41 -5.94
N SER A 103 6.19 8.90 -6.13
CA SER A 103 7.07 8.48 -5.04
C SER A 103 7.65 9.63 -4.18
N ARG A 104 7.30 10.89 -4.47
CA ARG A 104 7.71 12.04 -3.64
C ARG A 104 6.99 12.09 -2.29
N TYR A 105 5.91 11.35 -2.13
CA TYR A 105 5.10 11.35 -0.91
C TYR A 105 5.28 10.05 -0.14
N SER A 106 5.43 10.16 1.19
CA SER A 106 5.40 9.01 2.07
C SER A 106 3.97 8.47 2.24
N LEU A 107 3.83 7.24 2.72
CA LEU A 107 2.53 6.66 3.05
C LEU A 107 1.78 7.54 4.08
N GLY A 108 2.48 8.08 5.07
CA GLY A 108 1.89 8.98 6.06
C GLY A 108 1.31 10.26 5.46
N HIS A 109 1.96 10.84 4.44
CA HIS A 109 1.43 12.00 3.70
C HIS A 109 0.15 11.65 2.93
N TRP A 110 0.13 10.49 2.25
CA TRP A 110 -1.05 9.99 1.57
C TRP A 110 -2.22 9.74 2.55
N ARG A 111 -1.95 9.14 3.70
CA ARG A 111 -2.97 8.90 4.74
C ARG A 111 -3.56 10.22 5.25
N TYR A 112 -2.72 11.20 5.55
CA TYR A 112 -3.20 12.53 5.92
C TYR A 112 -4.09 13.13 4.83
N ALA A 113 -3.66 13.09 3.57
CA ALA A 113 -4.42 13.65 2.46
C ALA A 113 -5.78 12.97 2.29
N CYS A 114 -5.84 11.65 2.37
CA CYS A 114 -7.07 10.87 2.32
C CYS A 114 -8.02 11.24 3.45
N TRP A 115 -7.53 11.28 4.69
CA TRP A 115 -8.31 11.66 5.86
C TRP A 115 -8.89 13.07 5.72
N ALA A 116 -8.07 14.05 5.35
CA ALA A 116 -8.52 15.44 5.21
C ALA A 116 -9.51 15.62 4.07
N ALA A 117 -9.31 14.94 2.93
CA ALA A 117 -10.20 15.00 1.79
C ALA A 117 -11.59 14.39 2.11
N VAL A 118 -11.63 13.25 2.79
CA VAL A 118 -12.91 12.63 3.19
C VAL A 118 -13.67 13.49 4.21
N ARG A 119 -12.97 14.15 5.13
CA ARG A 119 -13.61 15.12 6.03
C ARG A 119 -14.20 16.32 5.28
N SER A 120 -13.53 16.81 4.24
CA SER A 120 -14.09 17.85 3.37
C SER A 120 -15.34 17.33 2.65
N MET A 121 -15.33 16.09 2.14
CA MET A 121 -16.52 15.46 1.56
C MET A 121 -17.67 15.36 2.57
N ALA A 122 -17.40 14.96 3.81
CA ALA A 122 -18.41 14.84 4.86
C ALA A 122 -19.05 16.21 5.17
N SER A 123 -18.27 17.27 5.22
CA SER A 123 -18.78 18.63 5.38
C SER A 123 -19.68 19.05 4.20
N ILE A 124 -19.28 18.77 2.98
CA ILE A 124 -20.05 19.07 1.76
C ILE A 124 -21.35 18.25 1.70
N SER A 125 -21.31 16.98 2.13
CA SER A 125 -22.51 16.12 2.11
C SER A 125 -23.62 16.63 3.02
N LEU A 126 -23.27 17.33 4.10
CA LEU A 126 -24.26 17.98 4.97
C LEU A 126 -24.90 19.20 4.32
N GLN A 127 -24.16 19.91 3.47
CA GLN A 127 -24.66 21.10 2.77
C GLN A 127 -25.46 20.75 1.52
N TYR A 128 -25.06 19.69 0.84
CA TYR A 128 -25.62 19.22 -0.44
C TYR A 128 -25.94 17.72 -0.39
N PRO A 129 -26.97 17.31 0.37
CA PRO A 129 -27.30 15.89 0.55
C PRO A 129 -27.57 15.20 -0.80
N GLY A 130 -26.97 14.04 -1.03
CA GLY A 130 -27.17 13.23 -2.21
C GLY A 130 -26.48 13.74 -3.50
N ASN A 131 -25.75 14.86 -3.46
CA ASN A 131 -25.04 15.37 -4.63
C ASN A 131 -23.69 14.63 -4.85
N VAL A 132 -23.78 13.47 -5.51
CA VAL A 132 -22.62 12.60 -5.77
C VAL A 132 -21.54 13.30 -6.61
N GLU A 133 -21.92 14.13 -7.58
CA GLU A 133 -20.97 14.84 -8.45
C GLU A 133 -20.14 15.86 -7.67
N MET A 134 -20.79 16.61 -6.76
CA MET A 134 -20.10 17.54 -5.87
C MET A 134 -19.12 16.81 -4.96
N LEU A 135 -19.51 15.66 -4.40
CA LEU A 135 -18.63 14.85 -3.54
C LEU A 135 -17.43 14.31 -4.31
N ARG A 136 -17.63 13.82 -5.56
CA ARG A 136 -16.57 13.36 -6.45
C ARG A 136 -15.58 14.47 -6.78
N SER A 137 -16.10 15.64 -7.18
CA SER A 137 -15.29 16.83 -7.46
C SER A 137 -14.49 17.27 -6.23
N THR A 138 -15.11 17.24 -5.05
CA THR A 138 -14.44 17.57 -3.79
C THR A 138 -13.28 16.61 -3.52
N LEU A 139 -13.50 15.30 -3.61
CA LEU A 139 -12.43 14.32 -3.38
C LEU A 139 -11.28 14.50 -4.38
N GLY A 140 -11.61 14.60 -5.67
CA GLY A 140 -10.64 14.74 -6.75
C GLY A 140 -9.80 16.02 -6.66
N SER A 141 -10.34 17.12 -6.11
CA SER A 141 -9.62 18.37 -5.92
C SER A 141 -8.86 18.44 -4.58
N GLU A 142 -9.45 17.94 -3.50
CA GLU A 142 -8.85 17.99 -2.16
C GLU A 142 -7.64 17.07 -2.02
N LEU A 143 -7.68 15.85 -2.54
CA LEU A 143 -6.55 14.91 -2.45
C LEU A 143 -5.24 15.54 -2.95
N PRO A 144 -5.12 16.01 -4.20
CA PRO A 144 -3.88 16.60 -4.69
C PRO A 144 -3.54 17.91 -3.97
N ARG A 145 -4.56 18.69 -3.55
CA ARG A 145 -4.34 19.91 -2.78
C ARG A 145 -3.69 19.60 -1.43
N ARG A 146 -4.19 18.57 -0.71
CA ARG A 146 -3.65 18.15 0.59
C ARG A 146 -2.25 17.57 0.46
N LEU A 147 -1.97 16.78 -0.56
CA LEU A 147 -0.63 16.26 -0.83
C LEU A 147 0.37 17.42 -1.04
N ARG A 148 0.04 18.41 -1.86
CA ARG A 148 0.94 19.56 -2.06
C ARG A 148 1.24 20.31 -0.75
N LEU A 149 0.30 20.40 0.18
CA LEU A 149 0.53 21.03 1.49
C LEU A 149 1.52 20.26 2.36
N THR A 150 1.69 18.94 2.16
CA THR A 150 2.65 18.14 2.93
C THR A 150 4.11 18.41 2.53
N GLN A 151 4.36 19.02 1.39
CA GLN A 151 5.71 19.37 0.90
C GLN A 151 6.22 20.72 1.40
N GLY A 152 5.49 21.40 2.28
CA GLY A 152 5.84 22.73 2.78
C GLY A 152 6.43 22.72 4.19
N SER A 153 6.45 23.87 4.84
CA SER A 153 6.95 24.07 6.21
C SER A 153 6.27 23.22 7.30
N LEU A 154 5.19 22.50 6.95
CA LEU A 154 4.44 21.61 7.84
C LEU A 154 4.73 20.12 7.56
N GLU A 155 5.74 19.78 6.79
CA GLU A 155 6.00 18.43 6.29
C GLU A 155 5.95 17.35 7.37
N GLY A 156 6.68 17.53 8.47
CA GLY A 156 6.68 16.56 9.58
C GLY A 156 5.37 16.53 10.41
N LYS A 157 4.53 17.58 10.32
CA LYS A 157 3.27 17.67 11.09
C LYS A 157 2.08 17.07 10.34
N LEU A 158 2.17 16.96 9.03
CA LEU A 158 1.12 16.45 8.15
C LEU A 158 1.39 15.03 7.67
N CYS A 159 2.18 14.28 8.42
CA CYS A 159 2.52 12.90 8.16
C CYS A 159 1.94 12.02 9.28
N PHE A 160 1.07 11.06 8.92
CA PHE A 160 0.46 10.16 9.89
C PHE A 160 1.37 8.98 10.19
N SER A 161 1.61 8.72 11.47
CA SER A 161 2.37 7.57 11.95
C SER A 161 1.54 6.27 11.89
N PRO A 162 2.18 5.10 11.99
CA PRO A 162 1.49 3.79 11.95
C PRO A 162 0.45 3.58 13.05
N SER A 163 0.54 4.30 14.18
CA SER A 163 -0.34 4.13 15.35
C SER A 163 -1.81 4.51 15.14
N HIS A 164 -2.21 4.98 13.96
CA HIS A 164 -3.56 5.39 13.70
C HIS A 164 -4.38 4.33 12.94
N SER A 165 -5.06 3.49 13.71
CA SER A 165 -6.40 2.92 13.48
C SER A 165 -6.68 1.96 12.33
N LEU A 166 -5.75 1.58 11.49
CA LEU A 166 -5.92 0.45 10.58
C LEU A 166 -4.90 -0.62 10.93
N PRO A 167 -5.30 -1.87 11.15
CA PRO A 167 -4.35 -2.96 11.22
C PRO A 167 -3.55 -2.98 9.91
N ASP A 168 -2.23 -3.03 10.04
CA ASP A 168 -1.36 -3.13 8.87
C ASP A 168 -1.66 -4.41 8.10
N CYS A 169 -1.56 -4.33 6.78
CA CYS A 169 -1.56 -5.53 5.96
C CYS A 169 -0.41 -6.45 6.43
N ALA A 170 -0.66 -7.74 6.56
CA ALA A 170 0.38 -8.71 6.97
C ALA A 170 1.62 -8.62 6.05
N LEU A 171 1.43 -8.36 4.76
CA LEU A 171 2.52 -8.20 3.81
C LEU A 171 3.35 -6.94 4.12
N THR A 172 2.71 -5.82 4.44
CA THR A 172 3.38 -4.58 4.85
C THR A 172 4.17 -4.79 6.14
N SER A 173 3.60 -5.49 7.14
CA SER A 173 4.28 -5.79 8.39
C SER A 173 5.53 -6.66 8.18
N VAL A 174 5.44 -7.67 7.33
CA VAL A 174 6.60 -8.51 6.96
C VAL A 174 7.64 -7.69 6.19
N PHE A 175 7.20 -6.86 5.24
CA PHE A 175 8.09 -6.03 4.44
C PHE A 175 8.88 -5.05 5.31
N CYS A 176 8.20 -4.23 6.10
CA CYS A 176 8.87 -3.17 6.87
C CYS A 176 9.57 -3.67 8.15
N GLY A 177 9.09 -4.76 8.77
CA GLY A 177 9.62 -5.23 10.04
C GLY A 177 10.59 -6.40 9.93
N ILE A 178 10.55 -7.19 8.86
CA ILE A 178 11.37 -8.40 8.71
C ILE A 178 12.31 -8.30 7.52
N ALA A 179 11.76 -8.02 6.32
CA ALA A 179 12.54 -8.12 5.10
C ALA A 179 13.47 -6.93 4.87
N THR A 180 13.08 -5.73 5.27
CA THR A 180 13.86 -4.51 4.98
C THR A 180 14.31 -3.76 6.22
N SER A 181 13.78 -4.10 7.39
CA SER A 181 14.05 -3.38 8.65
C SER A 181 13.79 -1.87 8.59
N LEU A 182 12.95 -1.41 7.66
CA LEU A 182 12.59 0.00 7.51
C LEU A 182 11.84 0.54 8.73
N GLY A 183 11.05 -0.31 9.41
CA GLY A 183 10.25 0.11 10.55
C GLY A 183 9.39 1.33 10.22
N ASP A 184 9.45 2.36 11.06
CA ASP A 184 8.67 3.59 10.88
C ASP A 184 9.05 4.39 9.62
N ARG A 185 10.23 4.16 9.04
CA ARG A 185 10.64 4.83 7.79
C ARG A 185 9.72 4.49 6.62
N TYR A 186 9.15 3.28 6.62
CA TYR A 186 8.14 2.90 5.62
C TYR A 186 6.96 3.89 5.57
N TRP A 187 6.57 4.44 6.72
CA TRP A 187 5.45 5.37 6.87
C TRP A 187 5.86 6.82 6.66
N MET A 188 7.01 7.18 7.23
CA MET A 188 7.42 8.57 7.38
C MET A 188 8.25 9.07 6.21
N SER A 189 8.90 8.18 5.47
CA SER A 189 9.77 8.53 4.34
C SER A 189 9.14 8.15 3.01
N PRO A 190 9.35 8.93 1.94
CA PRO A 190 9.04 8.50 0.59
C PRO A 190 9.95 7.32 0.19
N PRO A 191 9.46 6.42 -0.69
CA PRO A 191 10.29 5.32 -1.19
C PRO A 191 11.58 5.84 -1.85
N SER A 192 12.72 5.44 -1.29
CA SER A 192 14.04 5.86 -1.76
C SER A 192 15.03 4.69 -1.68
N LEU A 193 15.93 4.62 -2.67
CA LEU A 193 17.01 3.64 -2.70
C LEU A 193 18.03 3.84 -1.57
N GLU A 194 18.17 5.07 -1.09
CA GLU A 194 19.13 5.43 -0.03
C GLU A 194 18.80 4.80 1.34
N LEU A 195 17.62 4.20 1.47
CA LEU A 195 17.16 3.59 2.71
C LEU A 195 17.45 2.07 2.80
N PHE A 196 18.02 1.49 1.75
CA PHE A 196 18.48 0.11 1.65
C PHE A 196 20.05 0.02 1.55
#